data_7e80490bc6e679a641bdecce22a5170a
#
_entry.id   7e80490bc6e679a641bdecce22a5170a
#
_cell.length_a   1.000
_cell.length_b   1.000
_cell.length_c   1.000
_cell.angle_alpha   90.00
_cell.angle_beta   90.00
_cell.angle_gamma   90.00
#
_symmetry.space_group_name_H-M   'P 1'
#
loop_
_entity.id
_entity.type
_entity.pdbx_description
1 polymer ?
#
loop_
_entity_poly.entity_id
_entity_poly.type
_entity_poly.pdbx_seq_one_letter_code
_entity_poly.pdbx_strand_id
1 'polypeptide(L)'
;MQERRPRRDIGGRFRGVDAAPTPGIAVTTTQPLDPARERILLLTLAGIQFAHILDFMVMMPLGPILIRELGIGTHEFGLLVSAYTFSAAISGVLAATFVDRFERKRLLLGMFALFALATLACGLAPGFWLLVTARCAAGAFGGVLGSMVQTMVGDLIPFERRGRASGTIMSAFALSTVAGVPLSLFLANHFGWRFPFIFIAAMAAGLLLLGWKMLPALRGHLPSAILGETERAHPLSAMLAVLRESNHLRALAFMALIMFSGFTVIPYITIYSVANVGIRQEDLYLIYLAGGTATFFTSRLIGRLADRHGKVRIYRLIALCSMAPLLIQTHLVPIPLWLMIVVSTIFFIFVPGRMVPAMAIVTSAVRPELRGTFLSMSGAAQQLAAGLASYIGGLIIAQDAAGHILRYDWVGYLAVAATLLAMALSGRIRMHS
;
A
#
# COMPACT_ATOMS: atom_id res chain seq x y z
N MET A 1 35.11 50.39 55.27
CA MET A 1 34.02 51.38 55.30
C MET A 1 32.84 50.73 54.58
N GLN A 2 32.02 50.02 55.23
CA GLN A 2 30.79 50.36 55.94
C GLN A 2 29.86 51.21 55.10
N GLU A 3 28.75 50.57 54.64
CA GLU A 3 27.44 51.02 55.07
C GLU A 3 26.34 49.97 54.66
N ARG A 4 25.68 49.46 55.69
CA ARG A 4 24.45 48.65 55.65
C ARG A 4 23.27 49.61 55.47
N ARG A 5 22.29 49.25 54.64
CA ARG A 5 20.94 49.84 54.74
C ARG A 5 19.88 48.71 54.79
N PRO A 6 18.74 48.97 55.46
CA PRO A 6 17.93 47.95 56.06
C PRO A 6 16.80 47.37 55.14
N ARG A 7 16.43 46.19 55.54
CA ARG A 7 15.22 45.51 55.05
C ARG A 7 13.96 46.27 55.42
N ARG A 8 13.05 46.49 54.48
CA ARG A 8 11.63 46.79 54.74
C ARG A 8 10.82 45.60 54.48
N ASP A 9 10.26 44.97 55.51
CA ASP A 9 9.13 44.05 55.45
C ASP A 9 7.89 44.81 55.03
N ILE A 10 7.25 44.39 53.92
CA ILE A 10 5.87 44.75 53.62
C ILE A 10 5.09 43.46 53.53
N GLY A 11 4.42 43.09 54.60
CA GLY A 11 3.44 42.01 54.67
C GLY A 11 2.21 42.38 53.84
N GLY A 12 2.05 41.70 52.72
CA GLY A 12 0.83 41.68 51.91
C GLY A 12 0.31 40.26 51.86
N ARG A 13 -0.72 39.95 52.68
CA ARG A 13 -1.47 38.72 52.57
C ARG A 13 -2.17 38.68 51.20
N PHE A 14 -1.66 37.90 50.26
CA PHE A 14 -2.45 37.46 49.14
C PHE A 14 -3.35 36.32 49.61
N ARG A 15 -4.67 36.60 49.67
CA ARG A 15 -5.71 35.58 49.77
C ARG A 15 -5.58 34.67 48.54
N GLY A 16 -5.39 33.38 48.78
CA GLY A 16 -5.45 32.37 47.75
C GLY A 16 -6.83 32.42 47.07
N VAL A 17 -6.83 32.73 45.80
CA VAL A 17 -7.95 32.41 44.93
C VAL A 17 -7.79 30.92 44.62
N ASP A 18 -8.62 30.10 45.24
CA ASP A 18 -8.77 28.71 44.86
C ASP A 18 -9.15 28.67 43.38
N ALA A 19 -8.15 28.43 42.54
CA ALA A 19 -8.39 28.08 41.13
C ALA A 19 -9.11 26.74 41.14
N ALA A 20 -10.41 26.78 40.82
CA ALA A 20 -11.17 25.57 40.53
C ALA A 20 -10.39 24.71 39.55
N PRO A 21 -10.28 23.38 39.77
CA PRO A 21 -9.59 22.51 38.85
C PRO A 21 -10.28 22.64 37.49
N THR A 22 -9.56 23.04 36.45
CA THR A 22 -9.99 22.97 35.07
C THR A 22 -10.52 21.57 34.81
N PRO A 23 -11.76 21.40 34.31
CA PRO A 23 -12.26 20.08 34.02
C PRO A 23 -11.32 19.46 33.01
N GLY A 24 -10.52 18.50 33.47
CA GLY A 24 -9.67 17.70 32.62
C GLY A 24 -10.53 17.13 31.50
N ILE A 25 -10.15 17.38 30.26
CA ILE A 25 -10.70 16.71 29.09
C ILE A 25 -10.69 15.23 29.43
N ALA A 26 -11.87 14.67 29.72
CA ALA A 26 -12.01 13.23 29.91
C ALA A 26 -11.59 12.58 28.59
N VAL A 27 -10.33 12.23 28.49
CA VAL A 27 -9.86 11.25 27.51
C VAL A 27 -10.69 10.02 27.86
N THR A 28 -11.68 9.71 27.04
CA THR A 28 -12.40 8.46 27.12
C THR A 28 -11.36 7.35 26.93
N THR A 29 -10.77 6.93 28.05
CA THR A 29 -9.92 5.74 28.11
C THR A 29 -10.82 4.60 27.72
N THR A 30 -10.74 4.19 26.44
CA THR A 30 -11.27 2.92 26.02
C THR A 30 -10.66 1.88 26.96
N GLN A 31 -11.51 1.19 27.74
CA GLN A 31 -11.04 0.11 28.59
C GLN A 31 -10.13 -0.79 27.76
N PRO A 32 -8.97 -1.19 28.28
CA PRO A 32 -8.03 -2.02 27.53
C PRO A 32 -8.79 -3.29 27.10
N LEU A 33 -8.84 -3.50 25.79
CA LEU A 33 -9.44 -4.71 25.22
C LEU A 33 -8.74 -5.93 25.84
N ASP A 34 -9.53 -6.96 26.19
CA ASP A 34 -8.98 -8.25 26.56
C ASP A 34 -7.96 -8.68 25.48
N PRO A 35 -6.74 -9.15 25.87
CA PRO A 35 -5.67 -9.52 24.93
C PRO A 35 -6.11 -10.51 23.85
N ALA A 36 -7.03 -11.43 24.16
CA ALA A 36 -7.58 -12.37 23.19
C ALA A 36 -8.46 -11.67 22.16
N ARG A 37 -9.31 -10.76 22.60
CA ARG A 37 -10.17 -9.94 21.71
C ARG A 37 -9.35 -9.01 20.85
N GLU A 38 -8.31 -8.38 21.39
CA GLU A 38 -7.39 -7.53 20.62
C GLU A 38 -6.70 -8.32 19.52
N ARG A 39 -6.21 -9.54 19.82
CA ARG A 39 -5.59 -10.42 18.82
C ARG A 39 -6.55 -10.78 17.69
N ILE A 40 -7.78 -11.20 18.02
CA ILE A 40 -8.79 -11.55 17.00
C ILE A 40 -9.13 -10.35 16.14
N LEU A 41 -9.28 -9.17 16.73
CA LEU A 41 -9.54 -7.92 16.01
C LEU A 41 -8.40 -7.59 15.03
N LEU A 42 -7.15 -7.65 15.49
CA LEU A 42 -5.99 -7.39 14.62
C LEU A 42 -5.87 -8.43 13.51
N LEU A 43 -6.16 -9.70 13.76
CA LEU A 43 -6.17 -10.75 12.74
C LEU A 43 -7.31 -10.53 11.73
N THR A 44 -8.47 -10.07 12.17
CA THR A 44 -9.60 -9.73 11.27
C THR A 44 -9.22 -8.56 10.35
N LEU A 45 -8.63 -7.49 10.90
CA LEU A 45 -8.16 -6.35 10.11
C LEU A 45 -7.02 -6.75 9.16
N ALA A 46 -6.09 -7.60 9.62
CA ALA A 46 -5.03 -8.15 8.78
C ALA A 46 -5.60 -9.06 7.66
N GLY A 47 -6.66 -9.83 7.93
CA GLY A 47 -7.38 -10.61 6.93
C GLY A 47 -8.04 -9.75 5.85
N ILE A 48 -8.69 -8.65 6.23
CA ILE A 48 -9.27 -7.66 5.29
C ILE A 48 -8.14 -7.07 4.42
N GLN A 49 -7.03 -6.68 5.05
CA GLN A 49 -5.86 -6.17 4.33
C GLN A 49 -5.28 -7.20 3.37
N PHE A 50 -5.17 -8.47 3.80
CA PHE A 50 -4.70 -9.59 2.98
C PHE A 50 -5.58 -9.80 1.75
N ALA A 51 -6.90 -9.84 1.92
CA ALA A 51 -7.85 -10.09 0.84
C ALA A 51 -7.72 -9.03 -0.28
N HIS A 52 -7.69 -7.74 0.09
CA HIS A 52 -7.61 -6.68 -0.90
C HIS A 52 -6.22 -6.60 -1.58
N ILE A 53 -5.14 -6.86 -0.84
CA ILE A 53 -3.79 -6.91 -1.42
C ILE A 53 -3.67 -8.10 -2.38
N LEU A 54 -4.19 -9.26 -1.99
CA LEU A 54 -4.15 -10.45 -2.83
C LEU A 54 -4.93 -10.26 -4.12
N ASP A 55 -6.14 -9.67 -4.06
CA ASP A 55 -6.94 -9.36 -5.25
C ASP A 55 -6.21 -8.43 -6.23
N PHE A 56 -5.50 -7.44 -5.70
CA PHE A 56 -4.67 -6.57 -6.52
C PHE A 56 -3.48 -7.30 -7.14
N MET A 57 -2.78 -8.11 -6.35
CA MET A 57 -1.54 -8.77 -6.78
C MET A 57 -1.79 -9.95 -7.75
N VAL A 58 -2.90 -10.66 -7.59
CA VAL A 58 -3.19 -11.89 -8.38
C VAL A 58 -3.34 -11.61 -9.87
N MET A 59 -3.75 -10.39 -10.24
CA MET A 59 -3.93 -10.02 -11.65
C MET A 59 -2.64 -10.16 -12.47
N MET A 60 -1.49 -9.80 -11.91
CA MET A 60 -0.21 -9.75 -12.60
C MET A 60 0.28 -11.15 -13.03
N PRO A 61 0.33 -12.15 -12.14
CA PRO A 61 0.74 -13.50 -12.52
C PRO A 61 -0.28 -14.24 -13.40
N LEU A 62 -1.54 -13.80 -13.45
CA LEU A 62 -2.55 -14.35 -14.36
C LEU A 62 -2.42 -13.85 -15.81
N GLY A 63 -1.52 -12.90 -16.08
CA GLY A 63 -1.38 -12.26 -17.40
C GLY A 63 -1.35 -13.24 -18.58
N PRO A 64 -0.47 -14.28 -18.59
CA PRO A 64 -0.43 -15.23 -19.72
C PRO A 64 -1.74 -15.97 -19.95
N ILE A 65 -2.44 -16.35 -18.85
CA ILE A 65 -3.73 -17.04 -18.94
C ILE A 65 -4.80 -16.10 -19.51
N LEU A 66 -4.86 -14.87 -18.98
CA LEU A 66 -5.87 -13.88 -19.39
C LEU A 66 -5.71 -13.47 -20.85
N ILE A 67 -4.48 -13.26 -21.30
CA ILE A 67 -4.19 -12.95 -22.71
C ILE A 67 -4.72 -14.06 -23.61
N ARG A 68 -4.42 -15.33 -23.28
CA ARG A 68 -4.85 -16.48 -24.06
C ARG A 68 -6.36 -16.70 -24.01
N GLU A 69 -6.97 -16.69 -22.82
CA GLU A 69 -8.38 -17.05 -22.62
C GLU A 69 -9.36 -15.96 -23.06
N LEU A 70 -8.95 -14.69 -22.97
CA LEU A 70 -9.78 -13.56 -23.38
C LEU A 70 -9.46 -13.07 -24.80
N GLY A 71 -8.40 -13.59 -25.44
CA GLY A 71 -7.96 -13.15 -26.76
C GLY A 71 -7.52 -11.68 -26.81
N ILE A 72 -6.91 -11.20 -25.72
CA ILE A 72 -6.48 -9.80 -25.57
C ILE A 72 -4.97 -9.65 -25.77
N GLY A 73 -4.52 -8.44 -26.08
CA GLY A 73 -3.09 -8.11 -26.15
C GLY A 73 -2.51 -7.58 -24.83
N THR A 74 -1.24 -7.24 -24.87
CA THR A 74 -0.51 -6.64 -23.74
C THR A 74 -1.05 -5.27 -23.35
N HIS A 75 -1.55 -4.49 -24.31
CA HIS A 75 -2.20 -3.20 -24.07
C HIS A 75 -3.48 -3.34 -23.23
N GLU A 76 -4.37 -4.24 -23.65
CA GLU A 76 -5.61 -4.53 -22.91
C GLU A 76 -5.32 -5.10 -21.53
N PHE A 77 -4.27 -5.94 -21.39
CA PHE A 77 -3.83 -6.41 -20.09
C PHE A 77 -3.34 -5.26 -19.19
N GLY A 78 -2.56 -4.34 -19.75
CA GLY A 78 -2.14 -3.12 -19.06
C GLY A 78 -3.33 -2.29 -18.59
N LEU A 79 -4.41 -2.19 -19.40
CA LEU A 79 -5.65 -1.55 -19.03
C LEU A 79 -6.36 -2.25 -17.84
N LEU A 80 -6.38 -3.59 -17.80
CA LEU A 80 -6.95 -4.36 -16.67
C LEU A 80 -6.24 -4.05 -15.34
N VAL A 81 -4.92 -3.96 -15.36
CA VAL A 81 -4.13 -3.63 -14.16
C VAL A 81 -4.32 -2.17 -13.77
N SER A 82 -4.30 -1.26 -14.74
CA SER A 82 -4.43 0.18 -14.51
C SER A 82 -5.85 0.59 -14.08
N ALA A 83 -6.88 -0.10 -14.55
CA ALA A 83 -8.27 0.15 -14.18
C ALA A 83 -8.48 0.08 -12.65
N TYR A 84 -7.92 -0.91 -12.00
CA TYR A 84 -7.95 -1.03 -10.54
C TYR A 84 -7.22 0.12 -9.86
N THR A 85 -5.99 0.40 -10.26
CA THR A 85 -5.14 1.38 -9.59
C THR A 85 -5.62 2.82 -9.79
N PHE A 86 -6.13 3.18 -10.97
CA PHE A 86 -6.75 4.49 -11.19
C PHE A 86 -7.99 4.69 -10.34
N SER A 87 -8.86 3.69 -10.29
CA SER A 87 -10.06 3.74 -9.45
C SER A 87 -9.69 3.81 -7.96
N ALA A 88 -8.67 3.08 -7.52
CA ALA A 88 -8.17 3.13 -6.15
C ALA A 88 -7.55 4.49 -5.81
N ALA A 89 -6.84 5.13 -6.75
CA ALA A 89 -6.29 6.47 -6.56
C ALA A 89 -7.41 7.51 -6.37
N ILE A 90 -8.40 7.51 -7.26
CA ILE A 90 -9.55 8.43 -7.21
C ILE A 90 -10.33 8.23 -5.93
N SER A 91 -10.71 7.00 -5.62
CA SER A 91 -11.49 6.68 -4.41
C SER A 91 -10.74 6.98 -3.12
N GLY A 92 -9.44 6.76 -3.08
CA GLY A 92 -8.59 7.09 -1.93
C GLY A 92 -8.56 8.59 -1.61
N VAL A 93 -8.53 9.44 -2.65
CA VAL A 93 -8.64 10.89 -2.49
C VAL A 93 -10.05 11.28 -2.04
N LEU A 94 -11.08 10.75 -2.69
CA LEU A 94 -12.47 11.04 -2.34
C LEU A 94 -12.81 10.57 -0.93
N ALA A 95 -12.29 9.43 -0.49
CA ALA A 95 -12.52 8.89 0.84
C ALA A 95 -12.11 9.87 1.95
N ALA A 96 -11.04 10.64 1.75
CA ALA A 96 -10.61 11.65 2.71
C ALA A 96 -11.68 12.72 3.00
N THR A 97 -12.66 12.91 2.11
CA THR A 97 -13.71 13.91 2.29
C THR A 97 -14.93 13.42 3.07
N PHE A 98 -15.17 12.10 3.11
CA PHE A 98 -16.40 11.56 3.71
C PHE A 98 -16.19 10.50 4.79
N VAL A 99 -15.02 9.83 4.84
CA VAL A 99 -14.78 8.71 5.78
C VAL A 99 -15.04 9.08 7.24
N ASP A 100 -14.74 10.32 7.63
CA ASP A 100 -14.91 10.79 9.01
C ASP A 100 -16.36 11.11 9.39
N ARG A 101 -17.29 11.07 8.43
CA ARG A 101 -18.71 11.33 8.66
C ARG A 101 -19.50 10.08 9.07
N PHE A 102 -18.92 8.91 8.87
CA PHE A 102 -19.57 7.62 9.07
C PHE A 102 -18.96 6.84 10.23
N GLU A 103 -19.77 5.97 10.85
CA GLU A 103 -19.27 5.01 11.83
C GLU A 103 -18.21 4.08 11.18
N ARG A 104 -17.01 4.02 11.78
CA ARG A 104 -15.85 3.30 11.24
C ARG A 104 -16.16 1.84 10.88
N LYS A 105 -16.82 1.09 11.79
CA LYS A 105 -17.14 -0.33 11.55
C LYS A 105 -18.08 -0.49 10.35
N ARG A 106 -19.18 0.26 10.33
CA ARG A 106 -20.17 0.15 9.24
C ARG A 106 -19.59 0.51 7.90
N LEU A 107 -18.79 1.58 7.86
CA LEU A 107 -18.15 2.01 6.63
C LEU A 107 -17.12 0.99 6.14
N LEU A 108 -16.24 0.48 7.02
CA LEU A 108 -15.26 -0.55 6.65
C LEU A 108 -15.94 -1.80 6.11
N LEU A 109 -16.93 -2.34 6.84
CA LEU A 109 -17.61 -3.57 6.43
C LEU A 109 -18.46 -3.36 5.17
N GLY A 110 -19.08 -2.18 4.99
CA GLY A 110 -19.80 -1.83 3.76
C GLY A 110 -18.88 -1.75 2.55
N MET A 111 -17.75 -1.04 2.66
CA MET A 111 -16.74 -0.98 1.59
C MET A 111 -16.16 -2.37 1.29
N PHE A 112 -15.92 -3.17 2.33
CA PHE A 112 -15.38 -4.53 2.16
C PHE A 112 -16.41 -5.49 1.53
N ALA A 113 -17.70 -5.34 1.83
CA ALA A 113 -18.78 -6.09 1.15
C ALA A 113 -18.87 -5.74 -0.33
N LEU A 114 -18.82 -4.44 -0.66
CA LEU A 114 -18.83 -3.98 -2.06
C LEU A 114 -17.57 -4.44 -2.80
N PHE A 115 -16.41 -4.43 -2.14
CA PHE A 115 -15.18 -4.99 -2.68
C PHE A 115 -15.32 -6.50 -2.96
N ALA A 116 -15.87 -7.28 -2.02
CA ALA A 116 -16.09 -8.72 -2.20
C ALA A 116 -17.03 -9.02 -3.39
N LEU A 117 -18.11 -8.23 -3.54
CA LEU A 117 -19.02 -8.33 -4.69
C LEU A 117 -18.32 -7.97 -6.00
N ALA A 118 -17.51 -6.92 -6.02
CA ALA A 118 -16.74 -6.54 -7.21
C ALA A 118 -15.69 -7.60 -7.59
N THR A 119 -15.02 -8.19 -6.60
CA THR A 119 -14.08 -9.31 -6.81
C THR A 119 -14.81 -10.56 -7.32
N LEU A 120 -15.99 -10.86 -6.79
CA LEU A 120 -16.83 -11.95 -7.33
C LEU A 120 -17.23 -11.67 -8.77
N ALA A 121 -17.60 -10.44 -9.10
CA ALA A 121 -17.91 -10.03 -10.47
C ALA A 121 -16.71 -10.20 -11.42
N CYS A 122 -15.45 -10.01 -10.95
CA CYS A 122 -14.26 -10.35 -11.73
C CYS A 122 -14.23 -11.85 -12.06
N GLY A 123 -14.52 -12.73 -11.09
CA GLY A 123 -14.56 -14.18 -11.28
C GLY A 123 -15.71 -14.66 -12.19
N LEU A 124 -16.79 -13.91 -12.25
CA LEU A 124 -17.97 -14.23 -13.07
C LEU A 124 -17.97 -13.50 -14.43
N ALA A 125 -16.98 -12.69 -14.72
CA ALA A 125 -16.91 -11.89 -15.95
C ALA A 125 -16.87 -12.79 -17.20
N PRO A 126 -17.84 -12.66 -18.15
CA PRO A 126 -17.86 -13.46 -19.39
C PRO A 126 -16.83 -12.96 -20.41
N GLY A 127 -16.33 -11.74 -20.28
CA GLY A 127 -15.40 -11.14 -21.23
C GLY A 127 -14.66 -9.93 -20.68
N PHE A 128 -13.80 -9.39 -21.54
CA PHE A 128 -12.83 -8.35 -21.19
C PHE A 128 -13.48 -7.09 -20.57
N TRP A 129 -14.48 -6.50 -21.21
CA TRP A 129 -15.04 -5.22 -20.76
C TRP A 129 -15.75 -5.31 -19.41
N LEU A 130 -16.44 -6.44 -19.14
CA LEU A 130 -17.04 -6.64 -17.83
C LEU A 130 -15.95 -6.88 -16.76
N LEU A 131 -14.86 -7.56 -17.12
CA LEU A 131 -13.71 -7.69 -16.22
C LEU A 131 -13.07 -6.33 -15.91
N VAL A 132 -12.92 -5.43 -16.92
CA VAL A 132 -12.42 -4.05 -16.70
C VAL A 132 -13.32 -3.29 -15.74
N THR A 133 -14.64 -3.30 -15.95
CA THR A 133 -15.60 -2.59 -15.07
C THR A 133 -15.61 -3.15 -13.66
N ALA A 134 -15.53 -4.48 -13.52
CA ALA A 134 -15.43 -5.14 -12.22
C ALA A 134 -14.10 -4.78 -11.50
N ARG A 135 -12.99 -4.69 -12.25
CA ARG A 135 -11.69 -4.22 -11.73
C ARG A 135 -11.74 -2.75 -11.29
N CYS A 136 -12.42 -1.88 -12.04
CA CYS A 136 -12.67 -0.50 -11.60
C CYS A 136 -13.44 -0.46 -10.27
N ALA A 137 -14.50 -1.26 -10.14
CA ALA A 137 -15.27 -1.32 -8.91
C ALA A 137 -14.45 -1.88 -7.73
N ALA A 138 -13.72 -2.99 -7.94
CA ALA A 138 -12.84 -3.58 -6.94
C ALA A 138 -11.75 -2.59 -6.49
N GLY A 139 -11.15 -1.84 -7.41
CA GLY A 139 -10.19 -0.78 -7.12
C GLY A 139 -10.82 0.37 -6.33
N ALA A 140 -12.01 0.83 -6.73
CA ALA A 140 -12.70 1.92 -6.04
C ALA A 140 -13.00 1.60 -4.57
N PHE A 141 -13.44 0.38 -4.27
CA PHE A 141 -13.68 -0.04 -2.89
C PHE A 141 -12.39 -0.44 -2.18
N GLY A 142 -11.48 -1.17 -2.84
CA GLY A 142 -10.21 -1.63 -2.30
C GLY A 142 -9.25 -0.49 -1.91
N GLY A 143 -9.23 0.59 -2.70
CA GLY A 143 -8.38 1.75 -2.44
C GLY A 143 -8.66 2.47 -1.12
N VAL A 144 -9.87 2.35 -0.59
CA VAL A 144 -10.29 2.93 0.69
C VAL A 144 -9.96 1.99 1.87
N LEU A 145 -9.96 0.67 1.65
CA LEU A 145 -9.84 -0.32 2.73
C LEU A 145 -8.52 -0.20 3.49
N GLY A 146 -7.40 0.00 2.79
CA GLY A 146 -6.08 0.07 3.42
C GLY A 146 -5.97 1.23 4.42
N SER A 147 -6.46 2.41 4.06
CA SER A 147 -6.48 3.58 4.95
C SER A 147 -7.45 3.40 6.11
N MET A 148 -8.61 2.80 5.88
CA MET A 148 -9.59 2.53 6.94
C MET A 148 -9.09 1.53 7.97
N VAL A 149 -8.42 0.46 7.53
CA VAL A 149 -7.80 -0.52 8.43
C VAL A 149 -6.76 0.16 9.34
N GLN A 150 -5.90 1.02 8.79
CA GLN A 150 -4.91 1.76 9.57
C GLN A 150 -5.56 2.76 10.53
N THR A 151 -6.62 3.44 10.11
CA THR A 151 -7.40 4.35 10.96
C THR A 151 -8.00 3.59 12.15
N MET A 152 -8.60 2.43 11.93
CA MET A 152 -9.16 1.61 13.02
C MET A 152 -8.09 1.14 14.01
N VAL A 153 -6.88 0.84 13.56
CA VAL A 153 -5.75 0.57 14.47
C VAL A 153 -5.43 1.80 15.32
N GLY A 154 -5.40 2.98 14.70
CA GLY A 154 -5.18 4.25 15.42
C GLY A 154 -6.25 4.54 16.47
N ASP A 155 -7.50 4.18 16.20
CA ASP A 155 -8.64 4.44 17.10
C ASP A 155 -8.75 3.41 18.24
N LEU A 156 -8.35 2.15 18.01
CA LEU A 156 -8.56 1.03 18.94
C LEU A 156 -7.34 0.68 19.78
N ILE A 157 -6.13 0.93 19.26
CA ILE A 157 -4.90 0.49 19.91
C ILE A 157 -4.18 1.66 20.57
N PRO A 158 -3.80 1.54 21.87
CA PRO A 158 -2.99 2.53 22.56
C PRO A 158 -1.69 2.85 21.81
N PHE A 159 -1.24 4.11 21.92
CA PHE A 159 -0.11 4.64 21.16
C PHE A 159 1.15 3.76 21.26
N GLU A 160 1.45 3.25 22.45
CA GLU A 160 2.64 2.45 22.76
C GLU A 160 2.65 1.11 22.00
N ARG A 161 1.48 0.58 21.62
CA ARG A 161 1.31 -0.71 20.93
C ARG A 161 0.95 -0.60 19.46
N ARG A 162 0.68 0.60 18.96
CA ARG A 162 0.31 0.84 17.53
C ARG A 162 1.34 0.33 16.55
N GLY A 163 2.63 0.47 16.86
CA GLY A 163 3.70 -0.03 16.00
C GLY A 163 3.64 -1.54 15.80
N ARG A 164 3.39 -2.30 16.87
CA ARG A 164 3.22 -3.77 16.79
C ARG A 164 1.95 -4.15 16.03
N ALA A 165 0.85 -3.46 16.27
CA ALA A 165 -0.41 -3.69 15.59
C ALA A 165 -0.32 -3.42 14.08
N SER A 166 0.23 -2.26 13.69
CA SER A 166 0.49 -1.94 12.28
C SER A 166 1.44 -2.94 11.62
N GLY A 167 2.46 -3.42 12.35
CA GLY A 167 3.35 -4.49 11.88
C GLY A 167 2.60 -5.79 11.58
N THR A 168 1.64 -6.17 12.41
CA THR A 168 0.77 -7.35 12.16
C THR A 168 -0.06 -7.16 10.88
N ILE A 169 -0.63 -5.99 10.65
CA ILE A 169 -1.41 -5.70 9.46
C ILE A 169 -0.50 -5.65 8.20
N MET A 170 0.67 -5.03 8.31
CA MET A 170 1.62 -4.98 7.19
C MET A 170 2.19 -6.36 6.82
N SER A 171 2.18 -7.34 7.74
CA SER A 171 2.55 -8.73 7.43
C SER A 171 1.60 -9.39 6.42
N ALA A 172 0.37 -8.87 6.27
CA ALA A 172 -0.58 -9.32 5.25
C ALA A 172 -0.01 -9.18 3.83
N PHE A 173 0.78 -8.12 3.55
CA PHE A 173 1.43 -7.94 2.26
C PHE A 173 2.43 -9.07 1.97
N ALA A 174 3.28 -9.38 2.94
CA ALA A 174 4.25 -10.46 2.79
C ALA A 174 3.57 -11.83 2.64
N LEU A 175 2.51 -12.07 3.42
CA LEU A 175 1.73 -13.31 3.33
C LEU A 175 1.01 -13.42 1.96
N SER A 176 0.48 -12.30 1.43
CA SER A 176 -0.11 -12.29 0.09
C SER A 176 0.91 -12.68 -0.98
N THR A 177 2.15 -12.20 -0.89
CA THR A 177 3.19 -12.53 -1.86
C THR A 177 3.70 -13.97 -1.73
N VAL A 178 3.93 -14.45 -0.48
CA VAL A 178 4.56 -15.77 -0.21
C VAL A 178 3.56 -16.91 -0.39
N ALA A 179 2.33 -16.74 0.06
CA ALA A 179 1.33 -17.79 0.05
C ALA A 179 0.14 -17.49 -0.87
N GLY A 180 -0.34 -16.24 -0.86
CA GLY A 180 -1.55 -15.85 -1.59
C GLY A 180 -1.39 -15.96 -3.10
N VAL A 181 -0.33 -15.38 -3.67
CA VAL A 181 -0.07 -15.42 -5.12
C VAL A 181 0.21 -16.84 -5.61
N PRO A 182 1.10 -17.64 -4.99
CA PRO A 182 1.28 -19.02 -5.38
C PRO A 182 0.00 -19.87 -5.32
N LEU A 183 -0.78 -19.73 -4.24
CA LEU A 183 -2.07 -20.42 -4.13
C LEU A 183 -3.02 -20.01 -5.24
N SER A 184 -3.08 -18.73 -5.57
CA SER A 184 -3.95 -18.23 -6.64
C SER A 184 -3.53 -18.76 -8.01
N LEU A 185 -2.23 -18.85 -8.29
CA LEU A 185 -1.72 -19.49 -9.51
C LEU A 185 -2.03 -20.97 -9.56
N PHE A 186 -1.88 -21.68 -8.45
CA PHE A 186 -2.27 -23.08 -8.36
C PHE A 186 -3.75 -23.27 -8.69
N LEU A 187 -4.62 -22.46 -8.09
CA LEU A 187 -6.07 -22.49 -8.37
C LEU A 187 -6.37 -22.15 -9.82
N ALA A 188 -5.70 -21.15 -10.39
CA ALA A 188 -5.91 -20.75 -11.77
C ALA A 188 -5.48 -21.83 -12.78
N ASN A 189 -4.37 -22.51 -12.51
CA ASN A 189 -3.87 -23.57 -13.39
C ASN A 189 -4.75 -24.83 -13.38
N HIS A 190 -5.44 -25.14 -12.25
CA HIS A 190 -6.25 -26.35 -12.12
C HIS A 190 -7.74 -26.12 -12.39
N PHE A 191 -8.27 -24.94 -12.04
CA PHE A 191 -9.71 -24.65 -12.10
C PHE A 191 -10.05 -23.47 -13.02
N GLY A 192 -9.04 -22.86 -13.66
CA GLY A 192 -9.18 -21.72 -14.54
C GLY A 192 -9.03 -20.36 -13.83
N TRP A 193 -8.78 -19.32 -14.64
CA TRP A 193 -8.43 -17.97 -14.17
C TRP A 193 -9.50 -17.26 -13.31
N ARG A 194 -10.75 -17.71 -13.40
CA ARG A 194 -11.87 -17.17 -12.63
C ARG A 194 -11.83 -17.60 -11.17
N PHE A 195 -11.29 -18.76 -10.90
CA PHE A 195 -11.35 -19.39 -9.58
C PHE A 195 -10.60 -18.61 -8.48
N PRO A 196 -9.43 -18.03 -8.70
CA PRO A 196 -8.77 -17.16 -7.71
C PRO A 196 -9.67 -16.01 -7.23
N PHE A 197 -10.41 -15.35 -8.11
CA PHE A 197 -11.32 -14.26 -7.74
C PHE A 197 -12.52 -14.77 -6.92
N ILE A 198 -13.08 -15.90 -7.30
CA ILE A 198 -14.18 -16.55 -6.55
C ILE A 198 -13.68 -16.95 -5.15
N PHE A 199 -12.48 -17.52 -5.06
CA PHE A 199 -11.85 -17.87 -3.79
C PHE A 199 -11.63 -16.65 -2.89
N ILE A 200 -11.09 -15.56 -3.43
CA ILE A 200 -10.87 -14.31 -2.67
C ILE A 200 -12.22 -13.73 -2.22
N ALA A 201 -13.24 -13.75 -3.06
CA ALA A 201 -14.57 -13.27 -2.70
C ALA A 201 -15.22 -14.12 -1.60
N ALA A 202 -15.10 -15.45 -1.66
CA ALA A 202 -15.58 -16.36 -0.62
C ALA A 202 -14.84 -16.14 0.72
N MET A 203 -13.52 -15.98 0.67
CA MET A 203 -12.71 -15.63 1.84
C MET A 203 -13.14 -14.27 2.41
N ALA A 204 -13.36 -13.27 1.56
CA ALA A 204 -13.81 -11.95 1.98
C ALA A 204 -15.20 -12.01 2.64
N ALA A 205 -16.12 -12.85 2.15
CA ALA A 205 -17.41 -13.09 2.79
C ALA A 205 -17.27 -13.69 4.20
N GLY A 206 -16.38 -14.67 4.38
CA GLY A 206 -16.04 -15.22 5.70
C GLY A 206 -15.46 -14.16 6.65
N LEU A 207 -14.53 -13.35 6.16
CA LEU A 207 -13.94 -12.24 6.93
C LEU A 207 -14.97 -11.14 7.23
N LEU A 208 -15.94 -10.90 6.36
CA LEU A 208 -17.05 -9.97 6.59
C LEU A 208 -17.91 -10.43 7.77
N LEU A 209 -18.28 -11.71 7.80
CA LEU A 209 -19.02 -12.31 8.92
C LEU A 209 -18.23 -12.24 10.23
N LEU A 210 -16.94 -12.54 10.18
CA LEU A 210 -16.05 -12.41 11.34
C LEU A 210 -15.95 -10.94 11.80
N GLY A 211 -15.75 -10.00 10.88
CA GLY A 211 -15.70 -8.57 11.18
C GLY A 211 -17.00 -8.04 11.77
N TRP A 212 -18.14 -8.49 11.27
CA TRP A 212 -19.44 -8.14 11.84
C TRP A 212 -19.56 -8.52 13.33
N LYS A 213 -19.08 -9.71 13.70
CA LYS A 213 -19.14 -10.22 15.08
C LYS A 213 -18.04 -9.61 15.97
N MET A 214 -16.83 -9.40 15.47
CA MET A 214 -15.65 -9.10 16.28
C MET A 214 -15.30 -7.61 16.36
N LEU A 215 -15.59 -6.82 15.32
CA LEU A 215 -15.24 -5.40 15.34
C LEU A 215 -16.22 -4.63 16.23
N PRO A 216 -15.72 -3.78 17.15
CA PRO A 216 -16.58 -2.92 17.95
C PRO A 216 -17.14 -1.76 17.11
N ALA A 217 -18.31 -1.25 17.51
CA ALA A 217 -18.83 -0.01 16.96
C ALA A 217 -17.98 1.17 17.44
N LEU A 218 -17.43 1.93 16.51
CA LEU A 218 -16.57 3.09 16.79
C LEU A 218 -17.29 4.36 16.35
N ARG A 219 -17.79 5.11 17.34
CA ARG A 219 -18.51 6.38 17.15
C ARG A 219 -17.83 7.56 17.83
N GLY A 220 -16.76 7.37 18.58
CA GLY A 220 -16.12 8.41 19.39
C GLY A 220 -15.53 9.58 18.59
N HIS A 221 -15.37 9.43 17.29
CA HIS A 221 -14.93 10.48 16.37
C HIS A 221 -16.08 11.30 15.78
N LEU A 222 -17.33 10.81 15.90
CA LEU A 222 -18.52 11.54 15.44
C LEU A 222 -18.76 12.74 16.34
N PRO A 223 -19.15 13.90 15.80
CA PRO A 223 -19.46 15.09 16.61
C PRO A 223 -20.54 14.73 17.63
N SER A 224 -20.23 14.88 18.92
CA SER A 224 -21.26 14.93 19.94
C SER A 224 -22.03 16.22 19.71
N ALA A 225 -23.35 16.15 19.57
CA ALA A 225 -24.22 17.31 19.42
C ALA A 225 -24.15 18.32 20.59
N ILE A 226 -23.31 18.06 21.60
CA ILE A 226 -23.17 18.81 22.87
C ILE A 226 -21.90 19.65 22.92
N LEU A 227 -20.86 19.33 22.12
CA LEU A 227 -19.63 20.12 22.08
C LEU A 227 -19.59 20.90 20.78
N GLY A 228 -19.74 22.22 20.88
CA GLY A 228 -19.68 23.14 19.76
C GLY A 228 -18.53 22.82 18.81
N GLU A 229 -18.81 23.07 17.54
CA GLU A 229 -17.88 22.88 16.41
C GLU A 229 -16.50 23.46 16.73
N THR A 230 -15.60 22.65 17.25
CA THR A 230 -14.18 22.93 17.09
C THR A 230 -13.92 22.80 15.60
N GLU A 231 -13.59 23.92 14.95
CA GLU A 231 -13.25 24.03 13.53
C GLU A 231 -12.24 22.95 13.15
N ARG A 232 -12.73 21.78 12.72
CA ARG A 232 -11.88 20.80 12.04
C ARG A 232 -11.51 21.43 10.71
N ALA A 233 -10.22 21.65 10.51
CA ALA A 233 -9.72 22.14 9.22
C ALA A 233 -10.39 21.34 8.09
N HIS A 234 -11.02 22.04 7.16
CA HIS A 234 -11.74 21.40 6.05
C HIS A 234 -10.77 20.44 5.33
N PRO A 235 -11.13 19.19 5.02
CA PRO A 235 -10.21 18.22 4.40
C PRO A 235 -9.46 18.77 3.19
N LEU A 236 -10.13 19.59 2.37
CA LEU A 236 -9.54 20.25 1.22
C LEU A 236 -8.46 21.26 1.61
N SER A 237 -8.61 21.98 2.73
CA SER A 237 -7.58 22.93 3.19
C SER A 237 -6.32 22.20 3.65
N ALA A 238 -6.46 21.04 4.32
CA ALA A 238 -5.33 20.20 4.71
C ALA A 238 -4.60 19.62 3.47
N MET A 239 -5.36 19.19 2.45
CA MET A 239 -4.77 18.73 1.18
C MET A 239 -4.03 19.86 0.46
N LEU A 240 -4.62 21.05 0.40
CA LEU A 240 -3.97 22.23 -0.18
C LEU A 240 -2.71 22.63 0.60
N ALA A 241 -2.72 22.52 1.93
CA ALA A 241 -1.55 22.76 2.76
C ALA A 241 -0.41 21.78 2.43
N VAL A 242 -0.74 20.50 2.20
CA VAL A 242 0.25 19.52 1.74
C VAL A 242 0.81 19.89 0.36
N LEU A 243 -0.03 20.29 -0.59
CA LEU A 243 0.39 20.63 -1.97
C LEU A 243 1.16 21.95 -2.05
N ARG A 244 0.98 22.88 -1.11
CA ARG A 244 1.72 24.16 -1.08
C ARG A 244 3.17 24.01 -0.64
N GLU A 245 3.52 22.94 0.06
CA GLU A 245 4.87 22.73 0.56
C GLU A 245 5.72 21.94 -0.45
N SER A 246 6.76 22.57 -0.99
CA SER A 246 7.61 21.96 -2.02
C SER A 246 8.35 20.71 -1.51
N ASN A 247 8.60 20.57 -0.21
CA ASN A 247 9.16 19.34 0.37
C ASN A 247 8.18 18.17 0.28
N HIS A 248 6.90 18.41 0.54
CA HIS A 248 5.84 17.40 0.40
C HIS A 248 5.67 16.98 -1.06
N LEU A 249 5.67 17.93 -2.02
CA LEU A 249 5.61 17.60 -3.45
C LEU A 249 6.77 16.73 -3.90
N ARG A 250 8.00 17.02 -3.44
CA ARG A 250 9.17 16.18 -3.71
C ARG A 250 9.00 14.77 -3.14
N ALA A 251 8.47 14.65 -1.93
CA ALA A 251 8.22 13.36 -1.30
C ALA A 251 7.12 12.56 -2.01
N LEU A 252 6.03 13.21 -2.46
CA LEU A 252 4.98 12.59 -3.30
C LEU A 252 5.53 12.11 -4.63
N ALA A 253 6.27 12.97 -5.35
CA ALA A 253 6.92 12.63 -6.62
C ALA A 253 7.94 11.49 -6.47
N PHE A 254 8.70 11.49 -5.38
CA PHE A 254 9.64 10.43 -5.04
C PHE A 254 8.94 9.06 -4.91
N MET A 255 7.84 8.98 -4.15
CA MET A 255 7.06 7.75 -4.00
C MET A 255 6.40 7.32 -5.30
N ALA A 256 5.86 8.28 -6.06
CA ALA A 256 5.26 8.03 -7.36
C ALA A 256 6.28 7.43 -8.34
N LEU A 257 7.51 7.97 -8.42
CA LEU A 257 8.57 7.44 -9.29
C LEU A 257 9.03 6.03 -8.91
N ILE A 258 9.07 5.71 -7.61
CA ILE A 258 9.38 4.34 -7.15
C ILE A 258 8.31 3.36 -7.63
N MET A 259 7.03 3.72 -7.47
CA MET A 259 5.93 2.89 -7.95
C MET A 259 5.92 2.80 -9.48
N PHE A 260 6.11 3.91 -10.16
CA PHE A 260 6.18 3.95 -11.62
C PHE A 260 7.27 3.00 -12.13
N SER A 261 8.49 3.09 -11.61
CA SER A 261 9.59 2.21 -12.00
C SER A 261 9.31 0.71 -11.79
N GLY A 262 8.63 0.32 -10.70
CA GLY A 262 8.29 -1.08 -10.46
C GLY A 262 7.15 -1.57 -11.37
N PHE A 263 6.10 -0.77 -11.49
CA PHE A 263 4.87 -1.16 -12.18
C PHE A 263 4.93 -1.04 -13.71
N THR A 264 5.97 -0.44 -14.28
CA THR A 264 6.26 -0.61 -15.71
C THR A 264 6.69 -2.03 -16.05
N VAL A 265 7.38 -2.73 -15.13
CA VAL A 265 7.98 -4.05 -15.37
C VAL A 265 7.15 -5.19 -14.75
N ILE A 266 6.76 -5.07 -13.48
CA ILE A 266 6.15 -6.17 -12.69
C ILE A 266 4.94 -6.81 -13.36
N PRO A 267 3.96 -6.10 -13.95
CA PRO A 267 2.79 -6.71 -14.55
C PRO A 267 3.10 -7.66 -15.73
N TYR A 268 4.21 -7.44 -16.41
CA TYR A 268 4.57 -8.13 -17.64
C TYR A 268 5.63 -9.22 -17.44
N ILE A 269 6.19 -9.39 -16.24
CA ILE A 269 7.22 -10.39 -15.93
C ILE A 269 6.77 -11.80 -16.34
N THR A 270 5.55 -12.20 -15.94
CA THR A 270 5.04 -13.55 -16.22
C THR A 270 4.72 -13.75 -17.68
N ILE A 271 4.17 -12.73 -18.33
CA ILE A 271 3.88 -12.77 -19.76
C ILE A 271 5.17 -13.00 -20.56
N TYR A 272 6.19 -12.20 -20.26
CA TYR A 272 7.51 -12.33 -20.88
C TYR A 272 8.18 -13.66 -20.56
N SER A 273 8.09 -14.12 -19.31
CA SER A 273 8.67 -15.39 -18.87
C SER A 273 8.09 -16.59 -19.62
N VAL A 274 6.79 -16.60 -19.90
CA VAL A 274 6.15 -17.66 -20.66
C VAL A 274 6.43 -17.54 -22.15
N ALA A 275 6.25 -16.33 -22.73
CA ALA A 275 6.31 -16.11 -24.16
C ALA A 275 7.74 -16.14 -24.72
N ASN A 276 8.72 -15.56 -24.02
CA ASN A 276 10.08 -15.37 -24.54
C ASN A 276 11.12 -16.27 -23.86
N VAL A 277 10.98 -16.52 -22.54
CA VAL A 277 11.96 -17.32 -21.80
C VAL A 277 11.65 -18.81 -21.87
N GLY A 278 10.38 -19.17 -22.16
CA GLY A 278 9.96 -20.56 -22.29
C GLY A 278 9.65 -21.25 -20.95
N ILE A 279 9.39 -20.46 -19.88
CA ILE A 279 8.98 -21.00 -18.59
C ILE A 279 7.54 -21.51 -18.67
N ARG A 280 7.31 -22.73 -18.20
CA ARG A 280 5.95 -23.29 -18.20
C ARG A 280 5.06 -22.51 -17.23
N GLN A 281 3.83 -22.28 -17.65
CA GLN A 281 2.83 -21.56 -16.85
C GLN A 281 2.65 -22.17 -15.45
N GLU A 282 2.66 -23.50 -15.37
CA GLU A 282 2.51 -24.24 -14.11
C GLU A 282 3.67 -24.02 -13.12
N ASP A 283 4.85 -23.63 -13.59
CA ASP A 283 6.04 -23.39 -12.75
C ASP A 283 6.16 -21.95 -12.23
N LEU A 284 5.33 -21.02 -12.71
CA LEU A 284 5.38 -19.60 -12.31
C LEU A 284 5.21 -19.39 -10.80
N TYR A 285 4.44 -20.26 -10.12
CA TYR A 285 4.25 -20.14 -8.68
C TYR A 285 5.55 -20.25 -7.89
N LEU A 286 6.54 -21.02 -8.39
CA LEU A 286 7.86 -21.18 -7.76
C LEU A 286 8.63 -19.86 -7.72
N ILE A 287 8.52 -19.06 -8.79
CA ILE A 287 9.15 -17.74 -8.89
C ILE A 287 8.63 -16.81 -7.78
N TYR A 288 7.30 -16.77 -7.59
CA TYR A 288 6.69 -15.93 -6.56
C TYR A 288 6.93 -16.48 -5.15
N LEU A 289 6.91 -17.81 -4.97
CA LEU A 289 7.20 -18.44 -3.69
C LEU A 289 8.63 -18.12 -3.23
N ALA A 290 9.62 -18.31 -4.10
CA ALA A 290 11.02 -18.03 -3.79
C ALA A 290 11.26 -16.53 -3.58
N GLY A 291 10.78 -15.69 -4.50
CA GLY A 291 10.91 -14.24 -4.42
C GLY A 291 10.20 -13.63 -3.22
N GLY A 292 8.97 -14.06 -2.94
CA GLY A 292 8.21 -13.62 -1.79
C GLY A 292 8.87 -14.00 -0.47
N THR A 293 9.32 -15.25 -0.34
CA THR A 293 10.05 -15.74 0.84
C THR A 293 11.34 -14.94 1.07
N ALA A 294 12.12 -14.72 0.03
CA ALA A 294 13.34 -13.91 0.11
C ALA A 294 13.02 -12.47 0.55
N THR A 295 11.99 -11.84 -0.03
CA THR A 295 11.55 -10.48 0.33
C THR A 295 11.10 -10.39 1.79
N PHE A 296 10.43 -11.40 2.31
CA PHE A 296 9.98 -11.45 3.72
C PHE A 296 11.15 -11.33 4.69
N PHE A 297 12.26 -12.01 4.44
CA PHE A 297 13.44 -11.94 5.29
C PHE A 297 14.27 -10.68 5.04
N THR A 298 14.48 -10.34 3.77
CA THR A 298 15.36 -9.23 3.38
C THR A 298 14.76 -7.86 3.70
N SER A 299 13.44 -7.70 3.70
CA SER A 299 12.79 -6.43 4.09
C SER A 299 13.13 -6.02 5.52
N ARG A 300 13.20 -6.99 6.45
CA ARG A 300 13.60 -6.74 7.84
C ARG A 300 15.07 -6.35 7.95
N LEU A 301 15.94 -7.01 7.17
CA LEU A 301 17.37 -6.68 7.10
C LEU A 301 17.56 -5.26 6.56
N ILE A 302 16.90 -4.94 5.45
CA ILE A 302 16.94 -3.61 4.84
C ILE A 302 16.48 -2.53 5.82
N GLY A 303 15.40 -2.77 6.57
CA GLY A 303 14.93 -1.85 7.60
C GLY A 303 15.99 -1.57 8.66
N ARG A 304 16.61 -2.62 9.23
CA ARG A 304 17.69 -2.48 10.22
C ARG A 304 18.92 -1.73 9.65
N LEU A 305 19.27 -2.00 8.40
CA LEU A 305 20.37 -1.31 7.73
C LEU A 305 20.05 0.17 7.53
N ALA A 306 18.80 0.51 7.15
CA ALA A 306 18.34 1.89 6.97
C ALA A 306 18.37 2.68 8.29
N ASP A 307 17.98 2.04 9.40
CA ASP A 307 18.02 2.66 10.73
C ASP A 307 19.48 2.87 11.21
N ARG A 308 20.39 1.91 10.93
CA ARG A 308 21.77 1.96 11.39
C ARG A 308 22.67 2.86 10.55
N HIS A 309 22.51 2.87 9.22
CA HIS A 309 23.44 3.53 8.29
C HIS A 309 22.84 4.76 7.58
N GLY A 310 21.59 5.12 7.94
CA GLY A 310 20.88 6.26 7.38
C GLY A 310 19.97 5.90 6.18
N LYS A 311 18.73 6.39 6.26
CA LYS A 311 17.63 6.04 5.34
C LYS A 311 17.94 6.36 3.88
N VAL A 312 18.47 7.56 3.59
CA VAL A 312 18.78 8.02 2.22
C VAL A 312 19.94 7.21 1.62
N ARG A 313 20.98 6.93 2.43
CA ARG A 313 22.15 6.17 1.95
C ARG A 313 21.75 4.75 1.56
N ILE A 314 20.98 4.06 2.41
CA ILE A 314 20.53 2.70 2.13
C ILE A 314 19.53 2.68 0.98
N TYR A 315 18.60 3.67 0.89
CA TYR A 315 17.74 3.79 -0.27
C TYR A 315 18.51 3.87 -1.58
N ARG A 316 19.51 4.75 -1.67
CA ARG A 316 20.33 4.93 -2.87
C ARG A 316 21.11 3.66 -3.22
N LEU A 317 21.69 2.99 -2.23
CA LEU A 317 22.40 1.73 -2.45
C LEU A 317 21.47 0.67 -3.04
N ILE A 318 20.29 0.45 -2.43
CA ILE A 318 19.35 -0.56 -2.90
C ILE A 318 18.75 -0.17 -4.26
N ALA A 319 18.47 1.12 -4.48
CA ALA A 319 17.98 1.61 -5.77
C ALA A 319 19.02 1.40 -6.88
N LEU A 320 20.30 1.65 -6.62
CA LEU A 320 21.39 1.35 -7.54
C LEU A 320 21.48 -0.15 -7.84
N CYS A 321 21.50 -0.98 -6.79
CA CYS A 321 21.51 -2.43 -6.94
C CYS A 321 20.26 -2.97 -7.66
N SER A 322 19.12 -2.29 -7.58
CA SER A 322 17.89 -2.71 -8.25
C SER A 322 17.90 -2.51 -9.76
N MET A 323 18.79 -1.67 -10.29
CA MET A 323 18.85 -1.40 -11.74
C MET A 323 19.33 -2.63 -12.52
N ALA A 324 20.29 -3.36 -12.00
CA ALA A 324 20.79 -4.56 -12.66
C ALA A 324 19.69 -5.64 -12.81
N PRO A 325 18.98 -6.08 -11.75
CA PRO A 325 17.91 -7.05 -11.91
C PRO A 325 16.72 -6.51 -12.72
N LEU A 326 16.45 -5.20 -12.75
CA LEU A 326 15.46 -4.60 -13.65
C LEU A 326 15.83 -4.82 -15.12
N LEU A 327 17.07 -4.52 -15.48
CA LEU A 327 17.56 -4.72 -16.85
C LEU A 327 17.66 -6.21 -17.19
N ILE A 328 18.25 -7.02 -16.32
CA ILE A 328 18.34 -8.47 -16.56
C ILE A 328 16.94 -9.06 -16.82
N GLN A 329 15.96 -8.74 -15.98
CA GLN A 329 14.60 -9.28 -16.11
C GLN A 329 13.91 -8.92 -17.43
N THR A 330 14.23 -7.74 -18.00
CA THR A 330 13.63 -7.28 -19.25
C THR A 330 14.42 -7.68 -20.51
N HIS A 331 15.61 -8.29 -20.36
CA HIS A 331 16.48 -8.77 -21.45
C HIS A 331 16.74 -10.27 -21.38
N LEU A 332 15.92 -11.02 -20.62
CA LEU A 332 16.13 -12.46 -20.50
C LEU A 332 15.96 -13.16 -21.85
N VAL A 333 16.88 -14.07 -22.13
CA VAL A 333 16.80 -15.06 -23.19
C VAL A 333 16.26 -16.38 -22.62
N PRO A 334 15.96 -17.40 -23.43
CA PRO A 334 15.61 -18.71 -22.92
C PRO A 334 16.64 -19.25 -21.92
N ILE A 335 16.22 -19.48 -20.68
CA ILE A 335 17.06 -19.99 -19.57
C ILE A 335 16.30 -21.08 -18.80
N PRO A 336 17.01 -22.01 -18.13
CA PRO A 336 16.36 -23.01 -17.32
C PRO A 336 15.63 -22.42 -16.10
N LEU A 337 14.61 -23.12 -15.63
CA LEU A 337 13.74 -22.67 -14.53
C LEU A 337 14.50 -22.26 -13.27
N TRP A 338 15.53 -23.03 -12.86
CA TRP A 338 16.30 -22.71 -11.65
C TRP A 338 16.99 -21.36 -11.75
N LEU A 339 17.51 -21.01 -12.94
CA LEU A 339 18.18 -19.71 -13.15
C LEU A 339 17.15 -18.58 -13.17
N MET A 340 15.96 -18.81 -13.77
CA MET A 340 14.84 -17.88 -13.73
C MET A 340 14.39 -17.59 -12.28
N ILE A 341 14.32 -18.62 -11.43
CA ILE A 341 13.98 -18.45 -10.00
C ILE A 341 15.05 -17.57 -9.32
N VAL A 342 16.34 -17.80 -9.56
CA VAL A 342 17.42 -17.00 -8.98
C VAL A 342 17.33 -15.53 -9.42
N VAL A 343 17.21 -15.28 -10.72
CA VAL A 343 17.12 -13.91 -11.28
C VAL A 343 15.90 -13.18 -10.73
N SER A 344 14.74 -13.83 -10.75
CA SER A 344 13.52 -13.23 -10.24
C SER A 344 13.56 -13.01 -8.72
N THR A 345 14.21 -13.91 -7.97
CA THR A 345 14.40 -13.72 -6.52
C THR A 345 15.23 -12.47 -6.23
N ILE A 346 16.33 -12.26 -6.96
CA ILE A 346 17.15 -11.06 -6.84
C ILE A 346 16.32 -9.81 -7.19
N PHE A 347 15.52 -9.87 -8.24
CA PHE A 347 14.57 -8.79 -8.59
C PHE A 347 13.60 -8.49 -7.43
N PHE A 348 12.95 -9.50 -6.85
CA PHE A 348 12.01 -9.33 -5.74
C PHE A 348 12.66 -8.85 -4.44
N ILE A 349 13.95 -9.10 -4.22
CA ILE A 349 14.70 -8.55 -3.09
C ILE A 349 14.91 -7.04 -3.26
N PHE A 350 15.45 -6.61 -4.41
CA PHE A 350 15.90 -5.24 -4.59
C PHE A 350 14.80 -4.27 -5.02
N VAL A 351 13.90 -4.66 -5.95
CA VAL A 351 12.91 -3.74 -6.50
C VAL A 351 11.81 -3.38 -5.49
N PRO A 352 11.12 -4.31 -4.81
CA PRO A 352 10.24 -3.95 -3.70
C PRO A 352 11.01 -3.50 -2.46
N GLY A 353 12.22 -4.02 -2.22
CA GLY A 353 13.04 -3.72 -1.05
C GLY A 353 13.35 -2.24 -0.86
N ARG A 354 13.45 -1.46 -1.96
CA ARG A 354 13.66 0.01 -1.89
C ARG A 354 12.49 0.76 -1.25
N MET A 355 11.29 0.15 -1.18
CA MET A 355 10.13 0.76 -0.52
C MET A 355 10.33 0.95 0.98
N VAL A 356 11.08 0.05 1.64
CA VAL A 356 11.29 0.11 3.10
C VAL A 356 11.99 1.40 3.53
N PRO A 357 13.19 1.74 3.04
CA PRO A 357 13.83 3.00 3.38
C PRO A 357 13.09 4.21 2.79
N ALA A 358 12.42 4.08 1.65
CA ALA A 358 11.64 5.16 1.05
C ALA A 358 10.49 5.62 1.94
N MET A 359 9.70 4.68 2.49
CA MET A 359 8.64 4.99 3.45
C MET A 359 9.19 5.69 4.70
N ALA A 360 10.35 5.26 5.19
CA ALA A 360 10.99 5.88 6.35
C ALA A 360 11.49 7.32 6.05
N ILE A 361 11.95 7.61 4.82
CA ILE A 361 12.30 8.97 4.38
C ILE A 361 11.05 9.85 4.37
N VAL A 362 10.00 9.38 3.70
CA VAL A 362 8.78 10.15 3.44
C VAL A 362 8.00 10.43 4.72
N THR A 363 7.89 9.45 5.63
CA THR A 363 7.24 9.66 6.94
C THR A 363 7.99 10.63 7.83
N SER A 364 9.32 10.75 7.68
CA SER A 364 10.15 11.72 8.39
C SER A 364 10.17 13.11 7.74
N ALA A 365 9.67 13.25 6.52
CA ALA A 365 9.66 14.51 5.78
C ALA A 365 8.44 15.40 6.09
N VAL A 366 7.48 14.89 6.87
CA VAL A 366 6.19 15.53 7.09
C VAL A 366 5.97 15.84 8.56
N ARG A 367 5.44 17.03 8.85
CA ARG A 367 5.06 17.44 10.19
C ARG A 367 3.96 16.53 10.76
N PRO A 368 3.95 16.26 12.08
CA PRO A 368 2.98 15.36 12.71
C PRO A 368 1.53 15.71 12.39
N GLU A 369 1.18 17.01 12.30
CA GLU A 369 -0.17 17.53 12.11
C GLU A 369 -0.73 17.18 10.72
N LEU A 370 0.11 17.13 9.68
CA LEU A 370 -0.27 16.85 8.29
C LEU A 370 -0.01 15.40 7.88
N ARG A 371 0.57 14.57 8.76
CA ARG A 371 1.03 13.22 8.41
C ARG A 371 -0.08 12.32 7.88
N GLY A 372 -1.27 12.36 8.47
CA GLY A 372 -2.41 11.55 8.03
C GLY A 372 -2.85 11.91 6.61
N THR A 373 -3.09 13.20 6.35
CA THR A 373 -3.47 13.71 5.02
C THR A 373 -2.38 13.42 3.99
N PHE A 374 -1.11 13.65 4.35
CA PHE A 374 0.01 13.39 3.46
C PHE A 374 0.13 11.90 3.08
N LEU A 375 0.01 10.98 4.04
CA LEU A 375 0.09 9.53 3.76
C LEU A 375 -1.06 9.07 2.87
N SER A 376 -2.27 9.59 3.05
CA SER A 376 -3.40 9.33 2.15
C SER A 376 -3.13 9.82 0.73
N MET A 377 -2.63 11.05 0.58
CA MET A 377 -2.25 11.61 -0.73
C MET A 377 -1.08 10.85 -1.36
N SER A 378 -0.11 10.40 -0.55
CA SER A 378 1.00 9.56 -1.01
C SER A 378 0.50 8.21 -1.52
N GLY A 379 -0.45 7.59 -0.84
CA GLY A 379 -1.10 6.35 -1.31
C GLY A 379 -1.80 6.55 -2.66
N ALA A 380 -2.58 7.62 -2.81
CA ALA A 380 -3.24 7.95 -4.07
C ALA A 380 -2.23 8.23 -5.21
N ALA A 381 -1.17 8.99 -4.92
CA ALA A 381 -0.11 9.26 -5.89
C ALA A 381 0.62 7.98 -6.32
N GLN A 382 0.87 7.06 -5.40
CA GLN A 382 1.45 5.74 -5.69
C GLN A 382 0.54 4.91 -6.59
N GLN A 383 -0.75 4.84 -6.31
CA GLN A 383 -1.72 4.11 -7.13
C GLN A 383 -1.87 4.71 -8.53
N LEU A 384 -1.92 6.05 -8.62
CA LEU A 384 -1.94 6.74 -9.91
C LEU A 384 -0.68 6.43 -10.74
N ALA A 385 0.49 6.50 -10.11
CA ALA A 385 1.77 6.20 -10.76
C ALA A 385 1.86 4.73 -11.19
N ALA A 386 1.38 3.78 -10.38
CA ALA A 386 1.32 2.36 -10.73
C ALA A 386 0.38 2.11 -11.92
N GLY A 387 -0.78 2.79 -11.97
CA GLY A 387 -1.71 2.72 -13.09
C GLY A 387 -1.12 3.27 -14.38
N LEU A 388 -0.54 4.46 -14.33
CA LEU A 388 0.14 5.07 -15.48
C LEU A 388 1.28 4.20 -15.98
N ALA A 389 2.09 3.64 -15.07
CA ALA A 389 3.20 2.76 -15.40
C ALA A 389 2.74 1.48 -16.11
N SER A 390 1.72 0.81 -15.57
CA SER A 390 1.15 -0.40 -16.17
C SER A 390 0.53 -0.11 -17.54
N TYR A 391 -0.19 1.00 -17.68
CA TYR A 391 -0.80 1.39 -18.95
C TYR A 391 0.26 1.72 -20.00
N ILE A 392 1.25 2.57 -19.66
CA ILE A 392 2.35 2.94 -20.55
C ILE A 392 3.19 1.72 -20.93
N GLY A 393 3.47 0.82 -19.97
CA GLY A 393 4.14 -0.45 -20.25
C GLY A 393 3.39 -1.28 -21.31
N GLY A 394 2.06 -1.39 -21.18
CA GLY A 394 1.23 -2.08 -22.15
C GLY A 394 1.20 -1.43 -23.55
N LEU A 395 1.35 -0.11 -23.64
CA LEU A 395 1.45 0.61 -24.92
C LEU A 395 2.81 0.40 -25.60
N ILE A 396 3.90 0.31 -24.82
CA ILE A 396 5.26 0.11 -25.36
C ILE A 396 5.45 -1.31 -25.85
N ILE A 397 4.97 -2.28 -25.08
CA ILE A 397 5.11 -3.70 -25.34
C ILE A 397 4.24 -4.08 -26.54
N ALA A 398 4.87 -4.71 -27.52
CA ALA A 398 4.17 -5.31 -28.67
C ALA A 398 4.27 -6.83 -28.62
N GLN A 399 3.40 -7.51 -29.35
CA GLN A 399 3.43 -8.96 -29.52
C GLN A 399 3.52 -9.27 -31.03
N ASP A 400 4.41 -10.17 -31.40
CA ASP A 400 4.52 -10.63 -32.78
C ASP A 400 3.48 -11.73 -33.10
N ALA A 401 3.44 -12.14 -34.37
CA ALA A 401 2.51 -13.19 -34.83
C ALA A 401 2.79 -14.57 -34.20
N ALA A 402 3.99 -14.80 -33.68
CA ALA A 402 4.37 -16.02 -32.96
C ALA A 402 4.04 -15.98 -31.48
N GLY A 403 3.58 -14.81 -30.99
CA GLY A 403 3.22 -14.60 -29.58
C GLY A 403 4.37 -14.10 -28.71
N HIS A 404 5.57 -13.83 -29.26
CA HIS A 404 6.67 -13.29 -28.50
C HIS A 404 6.45 -11.82 -28.15
N ILE A 405 6.93 -11.44 -26.99
CA ILE A 405 6.86 -10.07 -26.48
C ILE A 405 8.06 -9.28 -27.02
N LEU A 406 7.75 -8.17 -27.68
CA LEU A 406 8.73 -7.23 -28.23
C LEU A 406 8.79 -5.96 -27.38
N ARG A 407 9.93 -5.25 -27.41
CA ARG A 407 10.14 -3.95 -26.77
C ARG A 407 10.02 -3.96 -25.22
N TYR A 408 10.13 -5.12 -24.58
CA TYR A 408 10.13 -5.18 -23.13
C TYR A 408 11.40 -4.58 -22.51
N ASP A 409 12.50 -4.57 -23.25
CA ASP A 409 13.75 -3.86 -22.96
C ASP A 409 13.53 -2.35 -22.77
N TRP A 410 12.70 -1.70 -23.62
CA TRP A 410 12.36 -0.28 -23.49
C TRP A 410 11.66 0.03 -22.16
N VAL A 411 10.81 -0.88 -21.71
CA VAL A 411 10.15 -0.77 -20.39
C VAL A 411 11.20 -0.86 -19.26
N GLY A 412 12.21 -1.70 -19.41
CA GLY A 412 13.36 -1.78 -18.50
C GLY A 412 14.15 -0.46 -18.43
N TYR A 413 14.45 0.16 -19.58
CA TYR A 413 15.14 1.45 -19.62
C TYR A 413 14.30 2.57 -18.99
N LEU A 414 12.99 2.60 -19.23
CA LEU A 414 12.07 3.55 -18.60
C LEU A 414 12.04 3.38 -17.07
N ALA A 415 12.02 2.13 -16.59
CA ALA A 415 12.06 1.82 -15.16
C ALA A 415 13.37 2.29 -14.50
N VAL A 416 14.51 2.12 -15.18
CA VAL A 416 15.82 2.61 -14.72
C VAL A 416 15.84 4.13 -14.70
N ALA A 417 15.34 4.80 -15.73
CA ALA A 417 15.27 6.26 -15.77
C ALA A 417 14.45 6.82 -14.60
N ALA A 418 13.27 6.23 -14.33
CA ALA A 418 12.45 6.59 -13.17
C ALA A 418 13.17 6.34 -11.84
N THR A 419 13.95 5.25 -11.74
CA THR A 419 14.77 4.95 -10.54
C THR A 419 15.85 6.01 -10.33
N LEU A 420 16.55 6.44 -11.38
CA LEU A 420 17.57 7.49 -11.31
C LEU A 420 16.97 8.83 -10.87
N LEU A 421 15.80 9.20 -11.41
CA LEU A 421 15.06 10.39 -10.99
C LEU A 421 14.65 10.31 -9.51
N ALA A 422 14.15 9.17 -9.07
CA ALA A 422 13.82 8.94 -7.66
C ALA A 422 15.07 9.05 -6.76
N MET A 423 16.22 8.51 -7.19
CA MET A 423 17.50 8.66 -6.47
C MET A 423 17.92 10.12 -6.35
N ALA A 424 17.79 10.91 -7.41
CA ALA A 424 18.12 12.34 -7.39
C ALA A 424 17.19 13.10 -6.42
N LEU A 425 15.89 12.79 -6.40
CA LEU A 425 14.93 13.40 -5.49
C LEU A 425 15.19 13.03 -4.03
N SER A 426 15.61 11.81 -3.74
CA SER A 426 15.83 11.31 -2.38
C SER A 426 16.77 12.20 -1.55
N GLY A 427 17.76 12.82 -2.18
CA GLY A 427 18.72 13.72 -1.51
C GLY A 427 18.21 15.15 -1.33
N ARG A 428 17.08 15.50 -1.96
CA ARG A 428 16.47 16.85 -1.88
C ARG A 428 15.30 16.92 -0.89
N ILE A 429 14.91 15.79 -0.31
CA ILE A 429 13.86 15.70 0.69
C ILE A 429 14.45 16.04 2.06
N ARG A 430 13.91 17.08 2.70
CA ARG A 430 14.30 17.47 4.05
C ARG A 430 13.51 16.63 5.05
N MET A 431 14.21 15.94 5.94
CA MET A 431 13.60 15.18 7.03
C MET A 431 13.55 16.05 8.27
N HIS A 432 12.40 16.06 8.95
CA HIS A 432 12.27 16.66 10.28
C HIS A 432 12.79 15.61 11.29
N SER A 433 13.78 16.01 12.08
CA SER A 433 14.36 15.20 13.17
C SER A 433 13.42 15.16 14.36
#